data_18e898939de15dc71490da30316d448f
#
_entry.id   18e898939de15dc71490da30316d448f
#
_cell.length_a   1.000
_cell.length_b   1.000
_cell.length_c   1.000
_cell.angle_alpha   90.00
_cell.angle_beta   90.00
_cell.angle_gamma   90.00
#
_symmetry.space_group_name_H-M   'P 1'
#
loop_
_entity.id
_entity.type
_entity.pdbx_description
1 polymer ?
#
loop_
_entity_poly.entity_id
_entity_poly.type
_entity_poly.pdbx_seq_one_letter_code
_entity_poly.pdbx_strand_id
1 'polypeptide(L)'
;MQDEISLRDLYLILKRSSKWIAGFTVATALLVYLVSSLLPPTYESEAVVQALVNEKSLGSPAAANVFRTLPDGVALGVGFAKQVETEGPYVTRVLGDAPVEVNASFDDKKNLLTLTVRGGDPAETKQFAEALLAAFDDYVKDRVFQSAGANLAGALAQSRLNLDSVRSQIRELEASLEQLPAMNVAATDAATLEAAGVAPDVARSGDPGRAYLGLELAKQQAQLANLNAEIASLEALAADPAQLRRLSEQAAQVNVLSPPPLPNQPVAPRPLFNTVLAALLALMLAVFWAFVREAIAPEEEAASATPAPASPTAHDGAAATPK
;
A
#
# COMPACT_ATOMS: atom_id res chain seq x y z
N MET A 1 -1.24 24.22 58.04
CA MET A 1 -2.69 24.30 57.76
C MET A 1 -2.82 24.17 56.28
N GLN A 2 -3.44 23.10 55.80
CA GLN A 2 -3.73 22.94 54.39
C GLN A 2 -4.97 23.78 54.11
N ASP A 3 -4.81 24.88 53.39
CA ASP A 3 -5.94 25.63 52.87
C ASP A 3 -6.61 24.74 51.80
N GLU A 4 -7.61 23.98 52.22
CA GLU A 4 -8.45 23.22 51.31
C GLU A 4 -9.24 24.26 50.49
N ILE A 5 -8.90 24.40 49.22
CA ILE A 5 -9.62 25.24 48.28
C ILE A 5 -11.05 24.69 48.20
N SER A 6 -12.01 25.44 48.73
CA SER A 6 -13.42 25.04 48.75
C SER A 6 -13.99 25.11 47.33
N LEU A 7 -14.84 24.17 46.93
CA LEU A 7 -15.60 24.19 45.67
C LEU A 7 -16.38 25.49 45.48
N ARG A 8 -16.72 26.15 46.59
CA ARG A 8 -17.37 27.46 46.58
C ARG A 8 -16.42 28.56 46.09
N ASP A 9 -15.15 28.50 46.47
CA ASP A 9 -14.15 29.48 46.06
C ASP A 9 -13.84 29.36 44.57
N LEU A 10 -13.71 28.12 44.08
CA LEU A 10 -13.59 27.83 42.63
C LEU A 10 -14.77 28.41 41.83
N TYR A 11 -15.99 28.24 42.31
CA TYR A 11 -17.19 28.79 41.66
C TYR A 11 -17.16 30.33 41.66
N LEU A 12 -16.76 30.99 42.76
CA LEU A 12 -16.69 32.44 42.85
C LEU A 12 -15.64 33.04 41.89
N ILE A 13 -14.48 32.43 41.78
CA ILE A 13 -13.42 32.82 40.85
C ILE A 13 -13.95 32.74 39.40
N LEU A 14 -14.57 31.61 39.03
CA LEU A 14 -15.15 31.42 37.71
C LEU A 14 -16.25 32.44 37.39
N LYS A 15 -17.13 32.70 38.36
CA LYS A 15 -18.23 33.68 38.22
C LYS A 15 -17.70 35.11 38.05
N ARG A 16 -16.68 35.51 38.81
CA ARG A 16 -16.04 36.83 38.72
C ARG A 16 -15.35 37.03 37.36
N SER A 17 -14.69 35.96 36.84
CA SER A 17 -13.95 36.00 35.56
C SER A 17 -14.79 35.60 34.35
N SER A 18 -16.06 35.24 34.51
CA SER A 18 -16.93 34.67 33.46
C SER A 18 -17.02 35.52 32.20
N LYS A 19 -17.15 36.83 32.36
CA LYS A 19 -17.23 37.76 31.23
C LYS A 19 -15.94 37.80 30.41
N TRP A 20 -14.81 37.78 31.10
CA TRP A 20 -13.50 37.75 30.46
C TRP A 20 -13.25 36.41 29.77
N ILE A 21 -13.57 35.29 30.44
CA ILE A 21 -13.46 33.94 29.89
C ILE A 21 -14.32 33.82 28.61
N ALA A 22 -15.58 34.22 28.69
CA ALA A 22 -16.48 34.18 27.54
C ALA A 22 -15.99 35.10 26.40
N GLY A 23 -15.57 36.35 26.71
CA GLY A 23 -15.04 37.27 25.71
C GLY A 23 -13.79 36.75 25.00
N PHE A 24 -12.82 36.21 25.74
CA PHE A 24 -11.61 35.63 25.20
C PHE A 24 -11.90 34.41 24.31
N THR A 25 -12.77 33.50 24.79
CA THR A 25 -13.17 32.31 24.04
C THR A 25 -13.85 32.69 22.73
N VAL A 26 -14.79 33.59 22.73
CA VAL A 26 -15.51 34.05 21.54
C VAL A 26 -14.57 34.77 20.56
N ALA A 27 -13.70 35.65 21.07
CA ALA A 27 -12.74 36.37 20.23
C ALA A 27 -11.77 35.42 19.54
N THR A 28 -11.24 34.44 20.28
CA THR A 28 -10.35 33.40 19.72
C THR A 28 -11.09 32.54 18.68
N ALA A 29 -12.32 32.12 18.97
CA ALA A 29 -13.14 31.35 18.05
C ALA A 29 -13.39 32.09 16.73
N LEU A 30 -13.76 33.38 16.82
CA LEU A 30 -13.98 34.23 15.64
C LEU A 30 -12.70 34.43 14.82
N LEU A 31 -11.59 34.66 15.49
CA LEU A 31 -10.31 34.84 14.82
C LEU A 31 -9.91 33.56 14.05
N VAL A 32 -10.01 32.38 14.69
CA VAL A 32 -9.71 31.09 14.03
C VAL A 32 -10.68 30.80 12.89
N TYR A 33 -11.96 31.13 13.04
CA TYR A 33 -12.93 31.01 11.96
C TYR A 33 -12.55 31.87 10.74
N LEU A 34 -12.21 33.14 10.96
CA LEU A 34 -11.80 34.04 9.89
C LEU A 34 -10.53 33.58 9.21
N VAL A 35 -9.50 33.21 9.97
CA VAL A 35 -8.25 32.70 9.40
C VAL A 35 -8.49 31.41 8.62
N SER A 36 -9.27 30.48 9.18
CA SER A 36 -9.56 29.20 8.53
C SER A 36 -10.40 29.37 7.25
N SER A 37 -11.25 30.38 7.18
CA SER A 37 -12.05 30.66 5.97
C SER A 37 -11.30 31.42 4.87
N LEU A 38 -10.16 32.05 5.20
CA LEU A 38 -9.28 32.73 4.24
C LEU A 38 -8.26 31.79 3.61
N LEU A 39 -8.05 30.61 4.19
CA LEU A 39 -7.13 29.60 3.62
C LEU A 39 -7.72 29.02 2.33
N PRO A 40 -6.89 28.75 1.31
CA PRO A 40 -7.36 28.15 0.06
C PRO A 40 -8.01 26.78 0.32
N PRO A 41 -9.11 26.47 -0.35
CA PRO A 41 -9.77 25.17 -0.22
C PRO A 41 -8.89 24.07 -0.82
N THR A 42 -8.89 22.90 -0.19
CA THR A 42 -8.21 21.69 -0.70
C THR A 42 -9.27 20.65 -1.00
N TYR A 43 -9.22 20.14 -2.21
CA TYR A 43 -10.10 19.09 -2.71
C TYR A 43 -9.37 17.75 -2.71
N GLU A 44 -10.09 16.66 -2.53
CA GLU A 44 -9.55 15.30 -2.50
C GLU A 44 -10.31 14.42 -3.48
N SER A 45 -9.56 13.67 -4.29
CA SER A 45 -10.09 12.63 -5.17
C SER A 45 -9.38 11.31 -4.87
N GLU A 46 -10.18 10.26 -4.67
CA GLU A 46 -9.71 8.94 -4.28
C GLU A 46 -10.11 7.91 -5.33
N ALA A 47 -9.15 7.09 -5.76
CA ALA A 47 -9.39 5.93 -6.60
C ALA A 47 -9.00 4.64 -5.86
N VAL A 48 -9.84 3.62 -5.94
CA VAL A 48 -9.55 2.29 -5.37
C VAL A 48 -9.42 1.29 -6.49
N VAL A 49 -8.26 0.62 -6.53
CA VAL A 49 -7.90 -0.29 -7.61
C VAL A 49 -7.30 -1.59 -7.08
N GLN A 50 -7.36 -2.62 -7.91
CA GLN A 50 -6.79 -3.92 -7.65
C GLN A 50 -5.98 -4.39 -8.85
N ALA A 51 -4.73 -4.79 -8.65
CA ALA A 51 -3.96 -5.48 -9.67
C ALA A 51 -4.30 -6.97 -9.66
N LEU A 52 -4.55 -7.52 -10.84
CA LEU A 52 -4.83 -8.94 -11.06
C LEU A 52 -3.85 -9.47 -12.10
N VAL A 53 -3.22 -10.61 -11.80
CA VAL A 53 -2.37 -11.31 -12.76
C VAL A 53 -3.04 -12.64 -13.11
N ASN A 54 -3.42 -12.82 -14.37
CA ASN A 54 -4.13 -13.99 -14.84
C ASN A 54 -3.25 -14.85 -15.76
N GLU A 55 -2.69 -15.91 -15.22
CA GLU A 55 -1.82 -16.83 -15.95
C GLU A 55 -2.59 -17.71 -16.95
N LYS A 56 -3.89 -17.94 -16.71
CA LYS A 56 -4.69 -18.92 -17.46
C LYS A 56 -5.10 -18.44 -18.86
N SER A 57 -4.92 -17.16 -19.16
CA SER A 57 -5.36 -16.58 -20.43
C SER A 57 -4.36 -16.79 -21.60
N LEU A 58 -3.21 -17.41 -21.37
CA LEU A 58 -2.06 -17.32 -22.28
C LEU A 58 -1.96 -18.41 -23.35
N GLY A 59 -2.83 -19.42 -23.35
CA GLY A 59 -3.02 -20.38 -24.46
C GLY A 59 -1.82 -21.28 -24.87
N SER A 60 -0.59 -20.98 -24.42
CA SER A 60 0.64 -21.73 -24.75
C SER A 60 1.29 -22.30 -23.48
N PRO A 61 1.65 -23.61 -23.45
CA PRO A 61 2.34 -24.21 -22.30
C PRO A 61 3.69 -23.55 -21.98
N ALA A 62 4.45 -23.13 -23.00
CA ALA A 62 5.73 -22.45 -22.82
C ALA A 62 5.51 -21.06 -22.21
N ALA A 63 4.51 -20.30 -22.70
CA ALA A 63 4.12 -19.03 -22.08
C ALA A 63 3.65 -19.23 -20.64
N ALA A 64 2.83 -20.26 -20.36
CA ALA A 64 2.38 -20.55 -19.00
C ALA A 64 3.53 -20.77 -18.02
N ASN A 65 4.62 -21.42 -18.43
CA ASN A 65 5.81 -21.59 -17.59
C ASN A 65 6.54 -20.28 -17.29
N VAL A 66 6.65 -19.39 -18.28
CA VAL A 66 7.26 -18.05 -18.12
C VAL A 66 6.44 -17.17 -17.17
N PHE A 67 5.10 -17.28 -17.22
CA PHE A 67 4.17 -16.45 -16.45
C PHE A 67 3.76 -17.04 -15.10
N ARG A 68 4.18 -18.27 -14.76
CA ARG A 68 3.83 -18.95 -13.50
C ARG A 68 4.37 -18.27 -12.24
N THR A 69 5.52 -17.59 -12.33
CA THR A 69 6.22 -16.96 -11.21
C THR A 69 6.23 -15.45 -11.30
N LEU A 70 5.17 -14.88 -11.88
CA LEU A 70 4.98 -13.43 -11.90
C LEU A 70 4.70 -12.88 -10.49
N PRO A 71 5.04 -11.61 -10.24
CA PRO A 71 4.61 -10.95 -9.03
C PRO A 71 3.08 -10.95 -8.95
N ASP A 72 2.54 -11.29 -7.79
CA ASP A 72 1.11 -11.24 -7.53
C ASP A 72 0.60 -9.79 -7.43
N GLY A 73 -0.72 -9.62 -7.38
CA GLY A 73 -1.35 -8.30 -7.26
C GLY A 73 -0.92 -7.54 -6.01
N VAL A 74 -0.63 -8.26 -4.92
CA VAL A 74 -0.15 -7.67 -3.65
C VAL A 74 1.23 -7.05 -3.85
N ALA A 75 2.18 -7.80 -4.41
CA ALA A 75 3.54 -7.31 -4.66
C ALA A 75 3.55 -6.09 -5.61
N LEU A 76 2.67 -6.08 -6.62
CA LEU A 76 2.51 -4.97 -7.55
C LEU A 76 1.94 -3.73 -6.85
N GLY A 77 0.90 -3.89 -6.03
CA GLY A 77 0.28 -2.79 -5.28
C GLY A 77 1.22 -2.17 -4.25
N VAL A 78 1.89 -3.00 -3.43
CA VAL A 78 2.91 -2.55 -2.46
C VAL A 78 4.06 -1.84 -3.17
N GLY A 79 4.54 -2.42 -4.28
CA GLY A 79 5.64 -1.85 -5.04
C GLY A 79 5.32 -0.46 -5.59
N PHE A 80 4.11 -0.26 -6.13
CA PHE A 80 3.67 1.04 -6.62
C PHE A 80 3.47 2.05 -5.49
N ALA A 81 2.80 1.67 -4.39
CA ALA A 81 2.61 2.53 -3.23
C ALA A 81 3.95 3.04 -2.69
N LYS A 82 4.92 2.13 -2.53
CA LYS A 82 6.27 2.49 -2.11
C LYS A 82 6.99 3.41 -3.11
N GLN A 83 6.79 3.20 -4.40
CA GLN A 83 7.39 4.04 -5.43
C GLN A 83 6.83 5.46 -5.38
N VAL A 84 5.52 5.63 -5.21
CA VAL A 84 4.87 6.93 -5.03
C VAL A 84 5.37 7.64 -3.76
N GLU A 85 5.52 6.89 -2.65
CA GLU A 85 5.96 7.44 -1.37
C GLU A 85 7.44 7.86 -1.36
N THR A 86 8.33 7.05 -1.97
CA THR A 86 9.79 7.25 -1.86
C THR A 86 10.39 8.00 -3.04
N GLU A 87 9.78 7.95 -4.21
CA GLU A 87 10.31 8.55 -5.43
C GLU A 87 9.54 9.80 -5.83
N GLY A 88 9.79 10.94 -5.15
CA GLY A 88 9.26 12.24 -5.58
C GLY A 88 9.43 12.52 -7.08
N PRO A 89 10.59 12.17 -7.72
CA PRO A 89 10.77 12.30 -9.17
C PRO A 89 9.80 11.46 -10.03
N TYR A 90 9.28 10.35 -9.51
CA TYR A 90 8.27 9.56 -10.22
C TYR A 90 6.95 10.32 -10.31
N VAL A 91 6.47 10.85 -9.17
CA VAL A 91 5.25 11.66 -9.12
C VAL A 91 5.38 12.90 -10.01
N THR A 92 6.53 13.61 -9.96
CA THR A 92 6.81 14.76 -10.83
C THR A 92 6.81 14.37 -12.31
N ARG A 93 7.30 13.18 -12.67
CA ARG A 93 7.26 12.69 -14.06
C ARG A 93 5.85 12.43 -14.55
N VAL A 94 4.98 11.90 -13.68
CA VAL A 94 3.58 11.56 -14.02
C VAL A 94 2.69 12.79 -14.02
N LEU A 95 2.85 13.67 -13.01
CA LEU A 95 1.94 14.80 -12.76
C LEU A 95 2.54 16.17 -13.10
N GLY A 96 3.84 16.24 -13.47
CA GLY A 96 4.55 17.49 -13.65
C GLY A 96 4.82 18.20 -12.31
N ASP A 97 5.15 19.50 -12.39
CA ASP A 97 5.37 20.35 -11.21
C ASP A 97 4.06 20.87 -10.59
N ALA A 98 3.00 20.07 -10.64
CA ALA A 98 1.71 20.45 -10.08
C ALA A 98 1.75 20.55 -8.55
N PRO A 99 1.16 21.57 -7.94
CA PRO A 99 1.10 21.74 -6.49
C PRO A 99 0.04 20.81 -5.88
N VAL A 100 0.22 19.50 -6.02
CA VAL A 100 -0.69 18.47 -5.51
C VAL A 100 0.02 17.55 -4.53
N GLU A 101 -0.68 17.15 -3.51
CA GLU A 101 -0.26 16.10 -2.57
C GLU A 101 -0.79 14.75 -3.06
N VAL A 102 0.09 13.79 -3.21
CA VAL A 102 -0.24 12.43 -3.66
C VAL A 102 0.09 11.44 -2.56
N ASN A 103 -0.86 10.55 -2.29
CA ASN A 103 -0.68 9.43 -1.36
C ASN A 103 -1.17 8.14 -2.02
N ALA A 104 -0.40 7.06 -1.86
CA ALA A 104 -0.78 5.73 -2.29
C ALA A 104 -0.69 4.78 -1.09
N SER A 105 -1.81 4.23 -0.69
CA SER A 105 -1.92 3.30 0.45
C SER A 105 -2.39 1.94 -0.02
N PHE A 106 -1.72 0.87 0.44
CA PHE A 106 -2.07 -0.50 0.08
C PHE A 106 -2.58 -1.29 1.29
N ASP A 107 -3.74 -1.93 1.14
CA ASP A 107 -4.34 -2.85 2.12
C ASP A 107 -4.06 -4.30 1.70
N ASP A 108 -3.07 -4.94 2.35
CA ASP A 108 -2.64 -6.32 2.06
C ASP A 108 -3.78 -7.35 2.24
N LYS A 109 -4.68 -7.11 3.19
CA LYS A 109 -5.77 -8.07 3.51
C LYS A 109 -6.83 -8.11 2.43
N LYS A 110 -7.06 -6.96 1.79
CA LYS A 110 -8.08 -6.82 0.74
C LYS A 110 -7.49 -6.85 -0.66
N ASN A 111 -6.16 -6.79 -0.78
CA ASN A 111 -5.44 -6.61 -2.05
C ASN A 111 -5.95 -5.37 -2.80
N LEU A 112 -6.07 -4.23 -2.08
CA LEU A 112 -6.58 -2.98 -2.62
C LEU A 112 -5.53 -1.89 -2.51
N LEU A 113 -5.32 -1.17 -3.61
CA LEU A 113 -4.53 0.04 -3.65
C LEU A 113 -5.48 1.24 -3.67
N THR A 114 -5.32 2.13 -2.71
CA THR A 114 -6.01 3.41 -2.62
C THR A 114 -5.07 4.51 -3.07
N LEU A 115 -5.45 5.22 -4.11
CA LEU A 115 -4.72 6.36 -4.67
C LEU A 115 -5.46 7.64 -4.30
N THR A 116 -4.83 8.53 -3.55
CA THR A 116 -5.42 9.78 -3.08
C THR A 116 -4.64 10.95 -3.63
N VAL A 117 -5.34 11.90 -4.25
CA VAL A 117 -4.75 13.14 -4.76
C VAL A 117 -5.49 14.32 -4.12
N ARG A 118 -4.71 15.29 -3.59
CA ARG A 118 -5.22 16.54 -3.00
C ARG A 118 -4.68 17.73 -3.75
N GLY A 119 -5.56 18.66 -4.10
CA GLY A 119 -5.21 19.86 -4.85
C GLY A 119 -6.16 21.03 -4.59
N GLY A 120 -5.81 22.21 -5.13
CA GLY A 120 -6.59 23.43 -4.94
C GLY A 120 -7.80 23.56 -5.89
N ASP A 121 -7.80 22.86 -7.01
CA ASP A 121 -8.89 22.85 -8.00
C ASP A 121 -9.52 21.46 -8.12
N PRO A 122 -10.86 21.33 -8.07
CA PRO A 122 -11.54 20.04 -8.13
C PRO A 122 -11.37 19.31 -9.47
N ALA A 123 -11.34 20.03 -10.58
CA ALA A 123 -11.22 19.44 -11.90
C ALA A 123 -9.79 18.93 -12.14
N GLU A 124 -8.80 19.74 -11.78
CA GLU A 124 -7.37 19.34 -11.84
C GLU A 124 -7.09 18.16 -10.89
N THR A 125 -7.63 18.19 -9.67
CA THR A 125 -7.46 17.10 -8.69
C THR A 125 -7.97 15.78 -9.24
N LYS A 126 -9.14 15.77 -9.92
CA LYS A 126 -9.66 14.59 -10.60
C LYS A 126 -8.75 14.14 -11.75
N GLN A 127 -8.32 15.07 -12.60
CA GLN A 127 -7.44 14.78 -13.73
C GLN A 127 -6.11 14.15 -13.27
N PHE A 128 -5.53 14.65 -12.19
CA PHE A 128 -4.32 14.08 -11.61
C PHE A 128 -4.55 12.68 -11.01
N ALA A 129 -5.71 12.45 -10.38
CA ALA A 129 -6.07 11.11 -9.90
C ALA A 129 -6.27 10.12 -11.06
N GLU A 130 -6.84 10.54 -12.18
CA GLU A 130 -6.94 9.74 -13.41
C GLU A 130 -5.56 9.47 -14.03
N ALA A 131 -4.67 10.46 -14.05
CA ALA A 131 -3.29 10.29 -14.51
C ALA A 131 -2.49 9.32 -13.64
N LEU A 132 -2.67 9.38 -12.31
CA LEU A 132 -2.04 8.45 -11.38
C LEU A 132 -2.57 7.02 -11.54
N LEU A 133 -3.87 6.88 -11.82
CA LEU A 133 -4.49 5.60 -12.14
C LEU A 133 -3.91 4.99 -13.43
N ALA A 134 -3.76 5.79 -14.47
CA ALA A 134 -3.13 5.37 -15.73
C ALA A 134 -1.66 4.97 -15.50
N ALA A 135 -0.92 5.73 -14.69
CA ALA A 135 0.45 5.40 -14.33
C ALA A 135 0.57 4.08 -13.56
N PHE A 136 -0.42 3.74 -12.72
CA PHE A 136 -0.49 2.44 -12.07
C PHE A 136 -0.71 1.30 -13.08
N ASP A 137 -1.60 1.47 -14.03
CA ASP A 137 -1.86 0.48 -15.09
C ASP A 137 -0.59 0.22 -15.93
N ASP A 138 0.11 1.28 -16.33
CA ASP A 138 1.39 1.20 -17.03
C ASP A 138 2.46 0.52 -16.18
N TYR A 139 2.56 0.87 -14.89
CA TYR A 139 3.48 0.24 -13.95
C TYR A 139 3.26 -1.27 -13.84
N VAL A 140 2.00 -1.70 -13.70
CA VAL A 140 1.65 -3.12 -13.60
C VAL A 140 2.07 -3.86 -14.87
N LYS A 141 1.74 -3.33 -16.04
CA LYS A 141 2.12 -3.91 -17.36
C LYS A 141 3.63 -4.00 -17.53
N ASP A 142 4.36 -2.94 -17.21
CA ASP A 142 5.82 -2.91 -17.33
C ASP A 142 6.49 -3.86 -16.34
N ARG A 143 6.00 -3.98 -15.11
CA ARG A 143 6.53 -4.93 -14.12
C ARG A 143 6.30 -6.37 -14.50
N VAL A 144 5.09 -6.68 -15.00
CA VAL A 144 4.77 -8.01 -15.51
C VAL A 144 5.66 -8.35 -16.72
N PHE A 145 5.85 -7.43 -17.67
CA PHE A 145 6.73 -7.60 -18.81
C PHE A 145 8.20 -7.83 -18.40
N GLN A 146 8.74 -7.02 -17.48
CA GLN A 146 10.11 -7.18 -16.98
C GLN A 146 10.31 -8.54 -16.30
N SER A 147 9.34 -8.94 -15.46
CA SER A 147 9.38 -10.22 -14.76
C SER A 147 9.25 -11.40 -15.73
N ALA A 148 8.38 -11.30 -16.72
CA ALA A 148 8.25 -12.30 -17.77
C ALA A 148 9.55 -12.45 -18.59
N GLY A 149 10.22 -11.35 -18.92
CA GLY A 149 11.52 -11.37 -19.59
C GLY A 149 12.61 -12.06 -18.76
N ALA A 150 12.68 -11.76 -17.47
CA ALA A 150 13.62 -12.41 -16.55
C ALA A 150 13.34 -13.91 -16.41
N ASN A 151 12.06 -14.28 -16.26
CA ASN A 151 11.62 -15.68 -16.17
C ASN A 151 11.90 -16.44 -17.46
N LEU A 152 11.69 -15.82 -18.62
CA LEU A 152 12.00 -16.40 -19.94
C LEU A 152 13.49 -16.71 -20.08
N ALA A 153 14.37 -15.79 -19.69
CA ALA A 153 15.81 -16.01 -19.68
C ALA A 153 16.20 -17.17 -18.72
N GLY A 154 15.60 -17.21 -17.53
CA GLY A 154 15.79 -18.29 -16.56
C GLY A 154 15.29 -19.63 -17.07
N ALA A 155 14.10 -19.69 -17.66
CA ALA A 155 13.52 -20.90 -18.25
C ALA A 155 14.39 -21.43 -19.40
N LEU A 156 14.84 -20.56 -20.29
CA LEU A 156 15.77 -20.94 -21.36
C LEU A 156 17.10 -21.54 -20.83
N ALA A 157 17.70 -20.90 -19.82
CA ALA A 157 18.93 -21.40 -19.22
C ALA A 157 18.70 -22.77 -18.57
N GLN A 158 17.61 -22.96 -17.83
CA GLN A 158 17.26 -24.22 -17.18
C GLN A 158 16.96 -25.34 -18.20
N SER A 159 16.18 -25.03 -19.25
CA SER A 159 15.86 -26.04 -20.28
C SER A 159 17.11 -26.46 -21.07
N ARG A 160 18.08 -25.55 -21.31
CA ARG A 160 19.38 -25.89 -21.92
C ARG A 160 20.23 -26.78 -21.01
N LEU A 161 20.29 -26.50 -19.69
CA LEU A 161 20.99 -27.37 -18.74
C LEU A 161 20.37 -28.77 -18.69
N ASN A 162 19.04 -28.85 -18.68
CA ASN A 162 18.33 -30.12 -18.72
C ASN A 162 18.62 -30.88 -20.03
N LEU A 163 18.67 -30.19 -21.17
CA LEU A 163 19.01 -30.76 -22.46
C LEU A 163 20.43 -31.36 -22.48
N ASP A 164 21.41 -30.65 -21.92
CA ASP A 164 22.80 -31.15 -21.83
C ASP A 164 22.89 -32.36 -20.90
N SER A 165 22.13 -32.37 -19.80
CA SER A 165 22.02 -33.54 -18.90
C SER A 165 21.43 -34.75 -19.62
N VAL A 166 20.33 -34.60 -20.35
CA VAL A 166 19.68 -35.68 -21.11
C VAL A 166 20.61 -36.19 -22.21
N ARG A 167 21.31 -35.30 -22.91
CA ARG A 167 22.31 -35.69 -23.92
C ARG A 167 23.48 -36.51 -23.31
N SER A 168 23.91 -36.18 -22.10
CA SER A 168 24.93 -36.94 -21.38
C SER A 168 24.43 -38.33 -21.03
N GLN A 169 23.19 -38.45 -20.52
CA GLN A 169 22.56 -39.73 -20.19
C GLN A 169 22.38 -40.62 -21.43
N ILE A 170 21.96 -40.03 -22.57
CA ILE A 170 21.87 -40.78 -23.84
C ILE A 170 23.22 -41.36 -24.24
N ARG A 171 24.31 -40.55 -24.21
CA ARG A 171 25.66 -41.03 -24.53
C ARG A 171 26.13 -42.15 -23.62
N GLU A 172 25.81 -42.10 -22.34
CA GLU A 172 26.14 -43.11 -21.34
C GLU A 172 25.36 -44.41 -21.60
N LEU A 173 24.06 -44.31 -21.94
CA LEU A 173 23.24 -45.46 -22.31
C LEU A 173 23.69 -46.10 -23.62
N GLU A 174 24.06 -45.30 -24.63
CA GLU A 174 24.62 -45.79 -25.90
C GLU A 174 25.95 -46.54 -25.67
N ALA A 175 26.86 -45.98 -24.89
CA ALA A 175 28.11 -46.64 -24.53
C ALA A 175 27.88 -47.95 -23.75
N SER A 176 26.89 -47.96 -22.86
CA SER A 176 26.50 -49.16 -22.11
C SER A 176 25.91 -50.26 -23.02
N LEU A 177 25.13 -49.87 -24.02
CA LEU A 177 24.60 -50.79 -25.04
C LEU A 177 25.70 -51.41 -25.92
N GLU A 178 26.73 -50.65 -26.27
CA GLU A 178 27.89 -51.16 -27.03
C GLU A 178 28.71 -52.15 -26.23
N GLN A 179 28.81 -52.01 -24.91
CA GLN A 179 29.60 -52.90 -24.04
C GLN A 179 28.89 -54.20 -23.71
N LEU A 180 27.58 -54.30 -23.91
CA LEU A 180 26.87 -55.56 -23.65
C LEU A 180 27.12 -56.57 -24.73
N PRO A 181 27.57 -57.81 -24.38
CA PRO A 181 27.78 -58.89 -25.36
C PRO A 181 26.44 -59.30 -25.99
N ALA A 182 26.46 -59.61 -27.30
CA ALA A 182 25.26 -60.08 -27.99
C ALA A 182 24.88 -61.45 -27.49
N MET A 183 23.96 -61.60 -26.54
CA MET A 183 23.39 -62.85 -26.10
C MET A 183 22.15 -63.18 -26.95
N ASN A 184 22.21 -64.31 -27.71
CA ASN A 184 21.05 -64.81 -28.42
C ASN A 184 20.06 -65.46 -27.43
N VAL A 185 19.08 -64.75 -26.98
CA VAL A 185 17.93 -65.24 -26.20
C VAL A 185 16.65 -65.09 -27.05
N ALA A 186 15.80 -66.12 -27.01
CA ALA A 186 14.59 -66.19 -27.84
C ALA A 186 13.69 -64.92 -27.73
N ALA A 187 13.27 -64.45 -28.88
CA ALA A 187 12.47 -63.23 -29.06
C ALA A 187 11.22 -63.24 -28.23
N THR A 188 11.18 -62.49 -27.17
CA THR A 188 9.97 -62.19 -26.42
C THR A 188 9.60 -60.74 -26.68
N ASP A 189 8.47 -60.52 -27.36
CA ASP A 189 7.80 -59.21 -27.55
C ASP A 189 8.58 -58.09 -28.29
N ALA A 190 9.39 -58.46 -29.32
CA ALA A 190 10.08 -57.48 -30.16
C ALA A 190 9.12 -56.40 -30.74
N ALA A 191 7.92 -56.79 -31.12
CA ALA A 191 6.91 -55.86 -31.66
C ALA A 191 6.45 -54.78 -30.64
N THR A 192 6.40 -55.12 -29.35
CA THR A 192 6.02 -54.18 -28.29
C THR A 192 7.13 -53.17 -28.01
N LEU A 193 8.38 -53.60 -28.06
CA LEU A 193 9.57 -52.78 -27.92
C LEU A 193 9.79 -51.84 -29.12
N GLU A 194 9.55 -52.35 -30.35
CA GLU A 194 9.55 -51.49 -31.55
C GLU A 194 8.46 -50.45 -31.53
N ALA A 195 7.24 -50.79 -31.05
CA ALA A 195 6.13 -49.82 -30.83
C ALA A 195 6.47 -48.77 -29.77
N ALA A 196 7.33 -49.10 -28.80
CA ALA A 196 7.83 -48.16 -27.79
C ALA A 196 9.02 -47.29 -28.28
N GLY A 197 9.43 -47.43 -29.54
CA GLY A 197 10.50 -46.65 -30.15
C GLY A 197 11.91 -47.19 -29.94
N VAL A 198 12.05 -48.45 -29.48
CA VAL A 198 13.34 -49.13 -29.38
C VAL A 198 13.80 -49.52 -30.77
N ALA A 199 15.11 -49.32 -31.08
CA ALA A 199 15.67 -49.68 -32.36
C ALA A 199 15.44 -51.19 -32.68
N PRO A 200 15.07 -51.54 -33.92
CA PRO A 200 14.66 -52.92 -34.30
C PRO A 200 15.68 -53.99 -34.01
N ASP A 201 16.95 -53.66 -34.10
CA ASP A 201 18.06 -54.57 -33.81
C ASP A 201 18.17 -54.89 -32.30
N VAL A 202 17.92 -53.91 -31.46
CA VAL A 202 17.90 -54.06 -30.00
C VAL A 202 16.63 -54.80 -29.55
N ALA A 203 15.47 -54.47 -30.12
CA ALA A 203 14.22 -55.14 -29.82
C ALA A 203 14.24 -56.65 -30.18
N ARG A 204 14.96 -57.04 -31.21
CA ARG A 204 15.08 -58.42 -31.68
C ARG A 204 16.26 -59.23 -31.06
N SER A 205 17.10 -58.58 -30.28
CA SER A 205 18.28 -59.21 -29.67
C SER A 205 17.92 -60.29 -28.67
N GLY A 206 16.73 -60.37 -28.16
CA GLY A 206 16.25 -61.30 -27.14
C GLY A 206 16.96 -61.21 -25.78
N ASP A 207 17.85 -60.24 -25.63
CA ASP A 207 18.54 -59.94 -24.37
C ASP A 207 17.72 -58.98 -23.54
N PRO A 208 17.20 -59.38 -22.37
CA PRO A 208 16.38 -58.52 -21.54
C PRO A 208 17.14 -57.29 -21.06
N GLY A 209 18.45 -57.35 -20.88
CA GLY A 209 19.30 -56.22 -20.50
C GLY A 209 19.38 -55.17 -21.63
N ARG A 210 19.62 -55.64 -22.87
CA ARG A 210 19.61 -54.75 -24.04
C ARG A 210 18.23 -54.15 -24.32
N ALA A 211 17.17 -54.96 -24.19
CA ALA A 211 15.81 -54.50 -24.38
C ALA A 211 15.44 -53.40 -23.37
N TYR A 212 15.83 -53.57 -22.09
CA TYR A 212 15.62 -52.56 -21.07
C TYR A 212 16.39 -51.26 -21.36
N LEU A 213 17.68 -51.36 -21.69
CA LEU A 213 18.50 -50.18 -22.03
C LEU A 213 17.98 -49.48 -23.30
N GLY A 214 17.50 -50.25 -24.29
CA GLY A 214 16.91 -49.72 -25.49
C GLY A 214 15.61 -48.94 -25.22
N LEU A 215 14.77 -49.47 -24.31
CA LEU A 215 13.55 -48.76 -23.89
C LEU A 215 13.88 -47.45 -23.13
N GLU A 216 14.89 -47.51 -22.24
CA GLU A 216 15.32 -46.30 -21.52
C GLU A 216 15.93 -45.26 -22.47
N LEU A 217 16.74 -45.72 -23.46
CA LEU A 217 17.27 -44.85 -24.51
C LEU A 217 16.17 -44.20 -25.33
N ALA A 218 15.14 -44.95 -25.75
CA ALA A 218 13.98 -44.41 -26.49
C ALA A 218 13.25 -43.35 -25.65
N LYS A 219 13.08 -43.58 -24.35
CA LYS A 219 12.46 -42.64 -23.42
C LYS A 219 13.29 -41.36 -23.30
N GLN A 220 14.60 -41.45 -23.16
CA GLN A 220 15.50 -40.31 -23.09
C GLN A 220 15.51 -39.51 -24.41
N GLN A 221 15.47 -40.20 -25.56
CA GLN A 221 15.38 -39.58 -26.89
C GLN A 221 14.04 -38.82 -27.04
N ALA A 222 12.91 -39.37 -26.58
CA ALA A 222 11.63 -38.69 -26.57
C ALA A 222 11.65 -37.44 -25.65
N GLN A 223 12.31 -37.55 -24.49
CA GLN A 223 12.51 -36.41 -23.60
C GLN A 223 13.36 -35.32 -24.24
N LEU A 224 14.43 -35.67 -24.93
CA LEU A 224 15.27 -34.75 -25.69
C LEU A 224 14.49 -34.04 -26.79
N ALA A 225 13.62 -34.73 -27.52
CA ALA A 225 12.77 -34.13 -28.53
C ALA A 225 11.79 -33.11 -27.92
N ASN A 226 11.19 -33.44 -26.77
CA ASN A 226 10.30 -32.52 -26.06
C ASN A 226 11.05 -31.28 -25.55
N LEU A 227 12.26 -31.44 -24.98
CA LEU A 227 13.08 -30.32 -24.53
C LEU A 227 13.50 -29.41 -25.69
N ASN A 228 13.86 -29.99 -26.83
CA ASN A 228 14.21 -29.20 -28.03
C ASN A 228 12.97 -28.38 -28.51
N ALA A 229 11.78 -28.98 -28.52
CA ALA A 229 10.54 -28.26 -28.89
C ALA A 229 10.21 -27.15 -27.90
N GLU A 230 10.41 -27.40 -26.60
CA GLU A 230 10.23 -26.37 -25.55
C GLU A 230 11.21 -25.22 -25.73
N ILE A 231 12.51 -25.51 -25.90
CA ILE A 231 13.54 -24.50 -26.15
C ILE A 231 13.20 -23.68 -27.38
N ALA A 232 12.85 -24.33 -28.50
CA ALA A 232 12.49 -23.63 -29.72
C ALA A 232 11.31 -22.66 -29.51
N SER A 233 10.31 -23.06 -28.72
CA SER A 233 9.16 -22.21 -28.39
C SER A 233 9.53 -21.02 -27.49
N LEU A 234 10.42 -21.25 -26.51
CA LEU A 234 10.93 -20.18 -25.64
C LEU A 234 11.86 -19.22 -26.42
N GLU A 235 12.69 -19.72 -27.33
CA GLU A 235 13.53 -18.89 -28.20
C GLU A 235 12.70 -18.04 -29.16
N ALA A 236 11.64 -18.62 -29.72
CA ALA A 236 10.70 -17.85 -30.55
C ALA A 236 10.05 -16.70 -29.75
N LEU A 237 9.68 -16.94 -28.49
CA LEU A 237 9.15 -15.91 -27.62
C LEU A 237 10.21 -14.86 -27.26
N ALA A 238 11.47 -15.27 -27.06
CA ALA A 238 12.59 -14.37 -26.79
C ALA A 238 12.96 -13.51 -28.00
N ALA A 239 12.77 -14.03 -29.22
CA ALA A 239 13.04 -13.33 -30.47
C ALA A 239 11.98 -12.27 -30.82
N ASP A 240 10.79 -12.35 -30.23
CA ASP A 240 9.69 -11.38 -30.43
C ASP A 240 9.27 -10.68 -29.11
N PRO A 241 9.99 -9.61 -28.70
CA PRO A 241 9.63 -8.84 -27.51
C PRO A 241 8.22 -8.21 -27.60
N ALA A 242 7.71 -7.95 -28.81
CA ALA A 242 6.38 -7.41 -28.98
C ALA A 242 5.30 -8.45 -28.65
N GLN A 243 5.55 -9.72 -28.98
CA GLN A 243 4.67 -10.83 -28.58
C GLN A 243 4.70 -11.01 -27.06
N LEU A 244 5.88 -11.02 -26.44
CA LEU A 244 6.02 -11.10 -24.98
C LEU A 244 5.28 -9.95 -24.30
N ARG A 245 5.39 -8.71 -24.83
CA ARG A 245 4.67 -7.55 -24.30
C ARG A 245 3.15 -7.71 -24.39
N ARG A 246 2.62 -8.16 -25.54
CA ARG A 246 1.17 -8.42 -25.67
C ARG A 246 0.67 -9.49 -24.69
N LEU A 247 1.43 -10.56 -24.51
CA LEU A 247 1.08 -11.59 -23.52
C LEU A 247 1.12 -11.03 -22.09
N SER A 248 2.10 -10.20 -21.78
CA SER A 248 2.20 -9.53 -20.48
C SER A 248 1.01 -8.58 -20.23
N GLU A 249 0.58 -7.82 -21.22
CA GLU A 249 -0.60 -6.95 -21.17
C GLU A 249 -1.91 -7.75 -21.02
N GLN A 250 -2.00 -8.94 -21.63
CA GLN A 250 -3.14 -9.84 -21.44
C GLN A 250 -3.17 -10.49 -20.05
N ALA A 251 -2.00 -10.78 -19.49
CA ALA A 251 -1.87 -11.35 -18.15
C ALA A 251 -2.11 -10.29 -17.06
N ALA A 252 -1.67 -9.06 -17.31
CA ALA A 252 -1.77 -7.94 -16.38
C ALA A 252 -3.13 -7.25 -16.53
N GLN A 253 -3.91 -7.21 -15.46
CA GLN A 253 -5.21 -6.52 -15.44
C GLN A 253 -5.28 -5.62 -14.21
N VAL A 254 -5.73 -4.39 -14.41
CA VAL A 254 -6.08 -3.47 -13.33
C VAL A 254 -7.59 -3.34 -13.26
N ASN A 255 -8.17 -3.79 -12.17
CA ASN A 255 -9.59 -3.65 -11.90
C ASN A 255 -9.84 -2.37 -11.10
N VAL A 256 -10.55 -1.41 -11.69
CA VAL A 256 -10.94 -0.16 -11.02
C VAL A 256 -12.24 -0.40 -10.28
N LEU A 257 -12.16 -0.50 -8.95
CA LEU A 257 -13.31 -0.72 -8.07
C LEU A 257 -14.06 0.59 -7.81
N SER A 258 -13.32 1.69 -7.64
CA SER A 258 -13.88 3.02 -7.49
C SER A 258 -13.07 3.99 -8.35
N PRO A 259 -13.65 4.52 -9.45
CA PRO A 259 -12.98 5.56 -10.23
C PRO A 259 -12.90 6.87 -9.44
N PRO A 260 -11.91 7.73 -9.70
CA PRO A 260 -11.75 9.00 -9.00
C PRO A 260 -12.94 9.92 -9.25
N PRO A 261 -13.70 10.29 -8.20
CA PRO A 261 -14.85 11.18 -8.34
C PRO A 261 -14.41 12.63 -8.55
N LEU A 262 -15.28 13.43 -9.16
CA LEU A 262 -15.13 14.89 -9.11
C LEU A 262 -15.46 15.36 -7.68
N PRO A 263 -14.52 15.98 -6.95
CA PRO A 263 -14.80 16.42 -5.59
C PRO A 263 -15.75 17.63 -5.60
N ASN A 264 -16.89 17.48 -4.93
CA ASN A 264 -17.92 18.53 -4.87
C ASN A 264 -17.74 19.48 -3.67
N GLN A 265 -16.96 19.06 -2.67
CA GLN A 265 -16.73 19.82 -1.44
C GLN A 265 -15.25 19.78 -1.04
N PRO A 266 -14.70 20.86 -0.53
CA PRO A 266 -13.35 20.88 -0.01
C PRO A 266 -13.26 20.03 1.28
N VAL A 267 -12.19 19.26 1.40
CA VAL A 267 -11.89 18.45 2.60
C VAL A 267 -11.17 19.26 3.68
N ALA A 268 -10.48 20.32 3.27
CA ALA A 268 -9.79 21.26 4.15
C ALA A 268 -9.82 22.69 3.54
N PRO A 269 -9.70 23.72 4.40
CA PRO A 269 -9.85 23.69 5.84
C PRO A 269 -11.31 23.41 6.26
N ARG A 270 -11.50 22.89 7.48
CA ARG A 270 -12.83 22.70 8.08
C ARG A 270 -13.09 23.83 9.08
N PRO A 271 -13.56 25.01 8.65
CA PRO A 271 -13.60 26.19 9.51
C PRO A 271 -14.43 25.98 10.77
N LEU A 272 -15.58 25.30 10.69
CA LEU A 272 -16.40 25.01 11.85
C LEU A 272 -15.70 24.09 12.87
N PHE A 273 -15.07 23.02 12.40
CA PHE A 273 -14.34 22.10 13.28
C PHE A 273 -13.15 22.79 13.96
N ASN A 274 -12.35 23.53 13.20
CA ASN A 274 -11.22 24.28 13.72
C ASN A 274 -11.67 25.32 14.76
N THR A 275 -12.79 25.98 14.52
CA THR A 275 -13.38 26.95 15.45
C THR A 275 -13.82 26.32 16.76
N VAL A 276 -14.52 25.18 16.71
CA VAL A 276 -14.96 24.46 17.92
C VAL A 276 -13.74 23.99 18.74
N LEU A 277 -12.73 23.44 18.08
CA LEU A 277 -11.51 23.02 18.76
C LEU A 277 -10.75 24.18 19.39
N ALA A 278 -10.63 25.30 18.67
CA ALA A 278 -10.00 26.50 19.18
C ALA A 278 -10.80 27.13 20.35
N ALA A 279 -12.12 27.13 20.29
CA ALA A 279 -12.97 27.60 21.39
C ALA A 279 -12.78 26.74 22.64
N LEU A 280 -12.70 25.43 22.52
CA LEU A 280 -12.44 24.52 23.63
C LEU A 280 -11.08 24.78 24.29
N LEU A 281 -10.02 24.89 23.48
CA LEU A 281 -8.68 25.20 23.96
C LEU A 281 -8.61 26.58 24.61
N ALA A 282 -9.24 27.60 24.00
CA ALA A 282 -9.30 28.94 24.53
C ALA A 282 -10.06 29.00 25.87
N LEU A 283 -11.15 28.25 26.01
CA LEU A 283 -11.90 28.10 27.25
C LEU A 283 -11.02 27.51 28.36
N MET A 284 -10.32 26.41 28.08
CA MET A 284 -9.43 25.78 29.06
C MET A 284 -8.29 26.72 29.49
N LEU A 285 -7.68 27.44 28.54
CA LEU A 285 -6.63 28.42 28.83
C LEU A 285 -7.16 29.59 29.61
N ALA A 286 -8.36 30.11 29.28
CA ALA A 286 -8.96 31.22 29.98
C ALA A 286 -9.34 30.88 31.43
N VAL A 287 -9.85 29.66 31.66
CA VAL A 287 -10.14 29.13 33.00
C VAL A 287 -8.84 28.95 33.78
N PHE A 288 -7.83 28.33 33.20
CA PHE A 288 -6.52 28.20 33.85
C PHE A 288 -5.93 29.57 34.21
N TRP A 289 -5.97 30.51 33.28
CA TRP A 289 -5.45 31.87 33.52
C TRP A 289 -6.25 32.60 34.62
N ALA A 290 -7.56 32.39 34.75
CA ALA A 290 -8.38 32.94 35.83
C ALA A 290 -7.89 32.47 37.21
N PHE A 291 -7.52 31.20 37.35
CA PHE A 291 -6.96 30.66 38.57
C PHE A 291 -5.54 31.18 38.86
N VAL A 292 -4.68 31.24 37.84
CA VAL A 292 -3.32 31.78 37.97
C VAL A 292 -3.37 33.27 38.41
N ARG A 293 -4.26 34.04 37.81
CA ARG A 293 -4.45 35.46 38.16
C ARG A 293 -4.88 35.63 39.60
N GLU A 294 -5.82 34.80 40.09
CA GLU A 294 -6.29 34.87 41.50
C GLU A 294 -5.20 34.44 42.47
N ALA A 295 -4.38 33.42 42.10
CA ALA A 295 -3.23 32.94 42.90
C ALA A 295 -2.11 33.99 43.02
N ILE A 296 -1.97 34.86 42.02
CA ILE A 296 -0.93 35.91 41.98
C ILE A 296 -1.44 37.26 42.49
N ALA A 297 -2.78 37.44 42.57
CA ALA A 297 -3.35 38.71 43.06
C ALA A 297 -2.90 38.93 44.52
N PRO A 298 -2.21 40.04 44.86
CA PRO A 298 -1.80 40.28 46.22
C PRO A 298 -3.03 40.52 47.10
N GLU A 299 -2.96 40.06 48.37
CA GLU A 299 -3.99 40.20 49.42
C GLU A 299 -4.34 41.65 49.82
N GLU A 300 -4.10 42.66 48.95
CA GLU A 300 -4.30 44.06 49.26
C GLU A 300 -5.76 44.48 49.44
N GLU A 301 -6.75 43.71 49.05
CA GLU A 301 -8.17 44.08 49.21
C GLU A 301 -8.78 43.67 50.59
N ALA A 302 -8.08 42.81 51.37
CA ALA A 302 -8.54 42.46 52.72
C ALA A 302 -8.20 43.54 53.79
N ALA A 303 -7.26 44.43 53.47
CA ALA A 303 -6.80 45.45 54.42
C ALA A 303 -7.63 46.75 54.41
N SER A 304 -8.57 46.90 53.47
CA SER A 304 -9.36 48.18 53.34
C SER A 304 -10.73 48.13 54.03
N ALA A 305 -11.08 47.06 54.71
CA ALA A 305 -12.27 47.04 55.56
C ALA A 305 -11.91 47.61 56.96
N THR A 306 -11.58 48.88 56.99
CA THR A 306 -11.48 49.60 58.25
C THR A 306 -12.84 49.51 58.95
N PRO A 307 -12.91 49.00 60.20
CA PRO A 307 -14.16 49.00 60.92
C PRO A 307 -14.54 50.43 61.18
N ALA A 308 -15.79 50.80 60.85
CA ALA A 308 -16.37 52.07 61.12
C ALA A 308 -16.25 52.40 62.62
N PRO A 309 -15.79 53.63 62.96
CA PRO A 309 -15.66 54.02 64.36
C PRO A 309 -17.00 53.99 65.04
N ALA A 310 -17.06 53.32 66.22
CA ALA A 310 -18.19 53.21 67.07
C ALA A 310 -18.58 54.65 67.51
N SER A 311 -19.80 55.06 67.28
CA SER A 311 -20.39 56.32 67.76
C SER A 311 -20.35 56.32 69.29
N PRO A 312 -19.93 57.46 69.93
CA PRO A 312 -19.94 57.55 71.37
C PRO A 312 -21.39 57.69 71.87
N THR A 313 -21.82 56.79 72.72
CA THR A 313 -23.06 56.96 73.52
C THR A 313 -22.93 58.17 74.42
N ALA A 314 -23.71 59.21 74.15
CA ALA A 314 -23.90 60.34 75.03
C ALA A 314 -24.66 59.85 76.27
N HIS A 315 -23.95 59.90 77.36
CA HIS A 315 -24.49 59.79 78.69
C HIS A 315 -24.94 61.18 79.11
N ASP A 316 -26.24 61.39 79.19
CA ASP A 316 -26.77 62.65 79.78
C ASP A 316 -27.42 62.29 81.08
N GLY A 317 -26.76 62.77 82.09
CA GLY A 317 -27.14 62.60 83.46
C GLY A 317 -27.99 63.73 83.96
N ALA A 318 -29.01 63.39 84.59
CA ALA A 318 -29.76 63.90 85.69
C ALA A 318 -29.50 65.32 86.17
N ALA A 319 -30.53 65.96 86.52
CA ALA A 319 -30.73 66.62 87.84
C ALA A 319 -32.08 67.26 87.83
N ALA A 320 -32.96 66.70 88.64
CA ALA A 320 -33.39 67.19 89.96
C ALA A 320 -34.08 68.55 90.06
N THR A 321 -35.40 68.45 90.21
CA THR A 321 -36.21 69.10 91.28
C THR A 321 -36.22 70.62 91.46
N PRO A 322 -37.16 71.28 92.26
CA PRO A 322 -38.53 70.89 92.61
C PRO A 322 -39.52 72.09 92.53
N LYS A 323 -40.72 71.90 92.56
CA LYS A 323 -41.84 72.32 93.36
C LYS A 323 -43.19 71.98 92.75
#